data_7c2812205a1006db5d88c651545bf793
#
_entry.id   7c2812205a1006db5d88c651545bf793
#
_cell.length_a   1.000
_cell.length_b   1.000
_cell.length_c   1.000
_cell.angle_alpha   90.00
_cell.angle_beta   90.00
_cell.angle_gamma   90.00
#
_symmetry.space_group_name_H-M   'P 1'
#
loop_
_entity.id
_entity.type
_entity.pdbx_description
1 polymer ?
#
loop_
_entity_poly.entity_id
_entity_poly.type
_entity_poly.pdbx_seq_one_letter_code
_entity_poly.pdbx_strand_id
1 'polypeptide(L)'
;MSRGLGDVYKRQGKTVIVTGGGHAVLEDGTCGSIGYGIVTAFAKEGANIVITGRNLKKLEDAKEEIERLYNVEVLPVQADVNAGADNEAVVKAVVEKAIEKFGHIDALVNNAQASASGVSLAEHTTEQFDLAMYSGLYAAFYYMKACYPYLKETKGSVINFASGAGLFGNKGQCSYAAAKEGIRGLTRVAATEWAADGINVNVVCPLAWTAQLEKFEKAYPEAFKANVHTPPMGHFGDNEKEIGRVVVQLTSPDFKYMTGETITLEGGLGMRP
;
A
#
# COMPACT_ATOMS: atom_id res chain seq x y z
N MET A 1 34.82 11.03 -13.90
CA MET A 1 34.43 11.49 -12.54
C MET A 1 33.66 10.38 -11.87
N SER A 2 34.22 9.80 -10.83
CA SER A 2 33.55 8.81 -9.97
C SER A 2 32.31 9.48 -9.35
N ARG A 3 31.11 9.00 -9.62
CA ARG A 3 29.93 9.37 -8.85
C ARG A 3 30.18 8.84 -7.44
N GLY A 4 30.31 9.75 -6.48
CA GLY A 4 30.63 9.41 -5.11
C GLY A 4 29.55 8.50 -4.50
N LEU A 5 29.99 7.62 -3.62
CA LEU A 5 29.17 6.71 -2.79
C LEU A 5 28.12 7.43 -1.88
N GLY A 6 27.88 8.73 -2.09
CA GLY A 6 26.97 9.57 -1.28
C GLY A 6 25.47 9.41 -1.57
N ASP A 7 25.07 8.63 -2.58
CA ASP A 7 23.64 8.50 -2.98
C ASP A 7 23.00 7.14 -2.63
N VAL A 8 23.62 6.36 -1.75
CA VAL A 8 23.22 4.96 -1.54
C VAL A 8 21.92 4.82 -0.72
N TYR A 9 21.55 5.79 0.13
CA TYR A 9 20.35 5.71 0.98
C TYR A 9 19.55 7.01 0.96
N LYS A 10 18.61 7.10 0.03
CA LYS A 10 17.76 8.31 -0.15
C LYS A 10 16.73 8.51 0.97
N ARG A 11 16.54 7.51 1.85
CA ARG A 11 15.54 7.50 2.91
C ARG A 11 16.11 7.30 4.31
N GLN A 12 17.44 7.37 4.46
CA GLN A 12 18.07 7.22 5.76
C GLN A 12 17.51 8.25 6.76
N GLY A 13 17.14 7.77 7.96
CA GLY A 13 16.53 8.58 9.00
C GLY A 13 15.07 8.99 8.73
N LYS A 14 14.43 8.45 7.69
CA LYS A 14 13.01 8.63 7.41
C LYS A 14 12.19 7.49 8.00
N THR A 15 10.97 7.79 8.43
CA THR A 15 10.03 6.80 8.97
C THR A 15 8.81 6.68 8.07
N VAL A 16 8.51 5.44 7.65
CA VAL A 16 7.33 5.14 6.84
C VAL A 16 6.41 4.15 7.55
N ILE A 17 5.10 4.40 7.51
CA ILE A 17 4.08 3.42 7.89
C ILE A 17 3.57 2.73 6.61
N VAL A 18 3.65 1.39 6.57
CA VAL A 18 3.12 0.56 5.48
C VAL A 18 2.05 -0.38 6.03
N THR A 19 0.80 -0.17 5.64
CA THR A 19 -0.27 -1.06 6.04
C THR A 19 -0.30 -2.32 5.15
N GLY A 20 -0.44 -3.51 5.77
CA GLY A 20 -0.38 -4.78 5.04
C GLY A 20 1.03 -5.20 4.61
N GLY A 21 2.06 -4.78 5.37
CA GLY A 21 3.48 -5.03 5.09
C GLY A 21 4.04 -6.37 5.58
N GLY A 22 3.19 -7.33 5.96
CA GLY A 22 3.65 -8.64 6.47
C GLY A 22 4.35 -9.48 5.41
N HIS A 23 5.24 -10.36 5.87
CA HIS A 23 6.03 -11.26 5.03
C HIS A 23 5.17 -12.08 4.07
N ALA A 24 5.55 -12.05 2.81
CA ALA A 24 4.97 -12.84 1.73
C ALA A 24 5.99 -12.99 0.61
N VAL A 25 6.26 -14.22 0.21
CA VAL A 25 7.18 -14.56 -0.86
C VAL A 25 6.50 -15.46 -1.88
N LEU A 26 6.96 -15.38 -3.13
CA LEU A 26 6.63 -16.30 -4.22
C LEU A 26 7.49 -17.57 -4.10
N GLU A 27 7.23 -18.56 -4.93
CA GLU A 27 8.02 -19.80 -4.94
C GLU A 27 9.48 -19.56 -5.36
N ASP A 28 9.74 -18.55 -6.15
CA ASP A 28 11.09 -18.15 -6.57
C ASP A 28 11.85 -17.31 -5.50
N GLY A 29 11.21 -17.08 -4.34
CA GLY A 29 11.77 -16.31 -3.22
C GLY A 29 11.65 -14.79 -3.38
N THR A 30 11.04 -14.28 -4.44
CA THR A 30 10.78 -12.84 -4.60
C THR A 30 9.58 -12.37 -3.76
N CYS A 31 9.40 -11.06 -3.60
CA CYS A 31 8.31 -10.49 -2.79
C CYS A 31 6.94 -10.93 -3.33
N GLY A 32 6.16 -11.63 -2.53
CA GLY A 32 4.87 -12.23 -2.89
C GLY A 32 3.65 -11.33 -2.62
N SER A 33 3.84 -10.10 -2.14
CA SER A 33 2.76 -9.13 -1.97
C SER A 33 3.26 -7.71 -2.20
N ILE A 34 2.37 -6.84 -2.65
CA ILE A 34 2.67 -5.41 -2.87
C ILE A 34 3.17 -4.76 -1.57
N GLY A 35 2.50 -5.00 -0.44
CA GLY A 35 2.90 -4.41 0.83
C GLY A 35 4.31 -4.81 1.26
N TYR A 36 4.65 -6.11 1.14
CA TYR A 36 6.00 -6.58 1.47
C TYR A 36 7.06 -6.09 0.47
N GLY A 37 6.71 -5.97 -0.82
CA GLY A 37 7.58 -5.36 -1.83
C GLY A 37 7.87 -3.88 -1.54
N ILE A 38 6.87 -3.13 -1.07
CA ILE A 38 7.04 -1.73 -0.64
C ILE A 38 7.97 -1.65 0.58
N VAL A 39 7.76 -2.50 1.59
CA VAL A 39 8.61 -2.59 2.79
C VAL A 39 10.06 -2.83 2.39
N THR A 40 10.30 -3.83 1.53
CA THR A 40 11.64 -4.16 1.02
C THR A 40 12.26 -3.00 0.26
N ALA A 41 11.49 -2.30 -0.59
CA ALA A 41 12.00 -1.16 -1.34
C ALA A 41 12.39 0.02 -0.44
N PHE A 42 11.61 0.34 0.60
CA PHE A 42 11.97 1.37 1.59
C PHE A 42 13.18 0.98 2.42
N ALA A 43 13.28 -0.30 2.82
CA ALA A 43 14.43 -0.81 3.57
C ALA A 43 15.73 -0.69 2.77
N LYS A 44 15.71 -0.98 1.48
CA LYS A 44 16.85 -0.79 0.56
C LYS A 44 17.33 0.66 0.47
N GLU A 45 16.43 1.61 0.75
CA GLU A 45 16.75 3.05 0.79
C GLU A 45 17.04 3.57 2.20
N GLY A 46 17.14 2.67 3.19
CA GLY A 46 17.57 2.99 4.55
C GLY A 46 16.49 3.60 5.46
N ALA A 47 15.21 3.49 5.11
CA ALA A 47 14.11 3.97 5.95
C ALA A 47 13.87 3.07 7.16
N ASN A 48 13.44 3.66 8.27
CA ASN A 48 12.77 2.95 9.35
C ASN A 48 11.32 2.69 8.98
N ILE A 49 10.80 1.52 9.34
CA ILE A 49 9.52 1.07 8.81
C ILE A 49 8.60 0.59 9.93
N VAL A 50 7.39 1.12 9.95
CA VAL A 50 6.29 0.56 10.75
C VAL A 50 5.43 -0.29 9.81
N ILE A 51 5.31 -1.57 10.12
CA ILE A 51 4.47 -2.50 9.35
C ILE A 51 3.25 -2.92 10.16
N THR A 52 2.08 -2.92 9.51
CA THR A 52 0.86 -3.34 10.18
C THR A 52 0.14 -4.45 9.42
N GLY A 53 -0.63 -5.24 10.14
CA GLY A 53 -1.43 -6.33 9.60
C GLY A 53 -2.07 -7.18 10.68
N ARG A 54 -2.96 -8.09 10.30
CA ARG A 54 -3.71 -8.95 11.24
C ARG A 54 -2.88 -10.10 11.81
N ASN A 55 -1.92 -10.60 11.05
CA ASN A 55 -1.13 -11.77 11.41
C ASN A 55 0.22 -11.33 11.98
N LEU A 56 0.36 -11.38 13.31
CA LEU A 56 1.56 -10.97 14.02
C LEU A 56 2.80 -11.76 13.55
N LYS A 57 2.67 -13.08 13.36
CA LYS A 57 3.81 -13.90 12.91
C LYS A 57 4.37 -13.41 11.56
N LYS A 58 3.51 -13.10 10.59
CA LYS A 58 3.97 -12.54 9.30
C LYS A 58 4.63 -11.17 9.43
N LEU A 59 4.27 -10.38 10.43
CA LEU A 59 4.91 -9.10 10.70
C LEU A 59 6.27 -9.31 11.34
N GLU A 60 6.38 -10.25 12.28
CA GLU A 60 7.65 -10.61 12.91
C GLU A 60 8.62 -11.24 11.90
N ASP A 61 8.16 -12.16 11.07
CA ASP A 61 8.97 -12.75 9.99
C ASP A 61 9.49 -11.66 9.01
N ALA A 62 8.64 -10.67 8.68
CA ALA A 62 9.04 -9.54 7.84
C ALA A 62 10.11 -8.68 8.52
N LYS A 63 9.94 -8.38 9.82
CA LYS A 63 10.93 -7.65 10.62
C LYS A 63 12.27 -8.39 10.62
N GLU A 64 12.27 -9.66 10.99
CA GLU A 64 13.50 -10.47 11.09
C GLU A 64 14.25 -10.49 9.76
N GLU A 65 13.56 -10.74 8.65
CA GLU A 65 14.20 -10.78 7.34
C GLU A 65 14.72 -9.42 6.91
N ILE A 66 13.92 -8.35 7.04
CA ILE A 66 14.29 -7.00 6.61
C ILE A 66 15.46 -6.45 7.43
N GLU A 67 15.45 -6.59 8.76
CA GLU A 67 16.55 -6.15 9.61
C GLU A 67 17.83 -6.96 9.39
N ARG A 68 17.69 -8.26 9.06
CA ARG A 68 18.83 -9.12 8.71
C ARG A 68 19.50 -8.73 7.37
N LEU A 69 18.69 -8.28 6.40
CA LEU A 69 19.19 -7.97 5.05
C LEU A 69 19.63 -6.52 4.91
N TYR A 70 19.03 -5.61 5.67
CA TYR A 70 19.24 -4.16 5.55
C TYR A 70 19.49 -3.56 6.93
N ASN A 71 20.32 -2.54 6.98
CA ASN A 71 20.63 -1.82 8.23
C ASN A 71 19.55 -0.78 8.55
N VAL A 72 18.36 -1.25 8.90
CA VAL A 72 17.17 -0.44 9.23
C VAL A 72 16.45 -1.02 10.44
N GLU A 73 15.57 -0.23 11.06
CA GLU A 73 14.69 -0.71 12.13
C GLU A 73 13.26 -0.92 11.60
N VAL A 74 12.66 -2.05 11.98
CA VAL A 74 11.27 -2.38 11.65
C VAL A 74 10.44 -2.53 12.92
N LEU A 75 9.33 -1.81 13.01
CA LEU A 75 8.34 -1.91 14.08
C LEU A 75 7.10 -2.67 13.58
N PRO A 76 6.92 -3.94 13.96
CA PRO A 76 5.70 -4.67 13.67
C PRO A 76 4.60 -4.28 14.66
N VAL A 77 3.43 -3.90 14.15
CA VAL A 77 2.26 -3.58 14.97
C VAL A 77 1.05 -4.38 14.46
N GLN A 78 0.60 -5.35 15.27
CA GLN A 78 -0.62 -6.06 14.94
C GLN A 78 -1.82 -5.10 15.00
N ALA A 79 -2.58 -5.03 13.91
CA ALA A 79 -3.76 -4.19 13.80
C ALA A 79 -4.80 -4.87 12.89
N ASP A 80 -6.00 -5.09 13.42
CA ASP A 80 -7.15 -5.54 12.64
C ASP A 80 -8.05 -4.35 12.34
N VAL A 81 -7.95 -3.86 11.11
CA VAL A 81 -8.76 -2.74 10.62
C VAL A 81 -10.14 -3.17 10.11
N ASN A 82 -10.49 -4.44 10.25
CA ASN A 82 -11.86 -4.92 10.00
C ASN A 82 -12.79 -4.73 11.21
N ALA A 83 -12.26 -4.22 12.32
CA ALA A 83 -12.94 -4.19 13.63
C ALA A 83 -14.16 -3.23 13.71
N GLY A 84 -14.62 -2.70 12.59
CA GLY A 84 -15.83 -1.85 12.57
C GLY A 84 -15.67 -0.58 13.40
N ALA A 85 -16.46 -0.42 14.45
CA ALA A 85 -16.46 0.78 15.28
C ALA A 85 -15.13 1.08 16.01
N ASP A 86 -14.32 0.05 16.28
CA ASP A 86 -13.05 0.20 17.00
C ASP A 86 -11.88 0.54 16.06
N ASN A 87 -12.11 0.61 14.76
CA ASN A 87 -11.06 0.81 13.74
C ASN A 87 -10.27 2.11 13.97
N GLU A 88 -10.92 3.21 14.34
CA GLU A 88 -10.23 4.48 14.62
C GLU A 88 -9.29 4.36 15.83
N ALA A 89 -9.70 3.69 16.91
CA ALA A 89 -8.87 3.46 18.08
C ALA A 89 -7.67 2.55 17.78
N VAL A 90 -7.87 1.49 16.99
CA VAL A 90 -6.81 0.60 16.53
C VAL A 90 -5.76 1.37 15.73
N VAL A 91 -6.17 2.19 14.78
CA VAL A 91 -5.27 3.00 13.95
C VAL A 91 -4.51 4.03 14.79
N LYS A 92 -5.20 4.70 15.72
CA LYS A 92 -4.57 5.66 16.63
C LYS A 92 -3.44 5.02 17.44
N ALA A 93 -3.67 3.84 18.00
CA ALA A 93 -2.66 3.09 18.75
C ALA A 93 -1.44 2.70 17.89
N VAL A 94 -1.63 2.40 16.60
CA VAL A 94 -0.52 2.15 15.67
C VAL A 94 0.34 3.40 15.49
N VAL A 95 -0.28 4.55 15.26
CA VAL A 95 0.42 5.82 15.05
C VAL A 95 1.15 6.27 16.31
N GLU A 96 0.53 6.12 17.48
CA GLU A 96 1.17 6.40 18.78
C GLU A 96 2.45 5.57 18.98
N LYS A 97 2.40 4.26 18.71
CA LYS A 97 3.59 3.37 18.76
C LYS A 97 4.67 3.78 17.76
N ALA A 98 4.29 4.22 16.57
CA ALA A 98 5.24 4.70 15.56
C ALA A 98 5.98 5.95 16.07
N ILE A 99 5.26 6.90 16.66
CA ILE A 99 5.82 8.11 17.23
C ILE A 99 6.66 7.83 18.49
N GLU A 100 6.20 6.96 19.36
CA GLU A 100 6.97 6.53 20.55
C GLU A 100 8.32 5.93 20.13
N LYS A 101 8.35 5.12 19.08
CA LYS A 101 9.58 4.45 18.63
C LYS A 101 10.49 5.36 17.81
N PHE A 102 9.97 6.15 16.89
CA PHE A 102 10.77 6.85 15.89
C PHE A 102 10.69 8.39 15.97
N GLY A 103 9.74 8.95 16.71
CA GLY A 103 9.59 10.38 16.94
C GLY A 103 8.94 11.17 15.80
N HIS A 104 8.86 10.61 14.58
CA HIS A 104 8.32 11.30 13.39
C HIS A 104 7.77 10.30 12.36
N ILE A 105 6.94 10.82 11.44
CA ILE A 105 6.43 10.08 10.29
C ILE A 105 6.64 10.92 9.04
N ASP A 106 7.36 10.38 8.04
CA ASP A 106 7.66 11.05 6.77
C ASP A 106 6.76 10.55 5.64
N ALA A 107 6.28 9.31 5.72
CA ALA A 107 5.37 8.77 4.72
C ALA A 107 4.36 7.80 5.32
N LEU A 108 3.15 7.82 4.74
CA LEU A 108 2.10 6.84 4.99
C LEU A 108 1.74 6.12 3.70
N VAL A 109 1.74 4.79 3.73
CA VAL A 109 1.31 3.95 2.62
C VAL A 109 0.10 3.12 3.04
N ASN A 110 -1.09 3.50 2.58
CA ASN A 110 -2.35 2.80 2.80
C ASN A 110 -2.55 1.73 1.73
N ASN A 111 -2.01 0.53 1.98
CA ASN A 111 -2.05 -0.60 1.05
C ASN A 111 -3.00 -1.73 1.51
N ALA A 112 -3.18 -1.92 2.83
CA ALA A 112 -4.00 -3.01 3.35
C ALA A 112 -5.47 -2.88 2.93
N GLN A 113 -6.06 -4.00 2.51
CA GLN A 113 -7.51 -4.16 2.33
C GLN A 113 -7.89 -5.64 2.32
N ALA A 114 -9.10 -5.93 2.79
CA ALA A 114 -9.79 -7.19 2.60
C ALA A 114 -11.08 -6.97 1.78
N SER A 115 -11.52 -7.96 1.03
CA SER A 115 -12.75 -7.89 0.25
C SER A 115 -13.30 -9.28 -0.04
N ALA A 116 -14.59 -9.34 -0.36
CA ALA A 116 -15.26 -10.51 -0.91
C ALA A 116 -15.30 -10.37 -2.44
N SER A 117 -14.35 -11.00 -3.13
CA SER A 117 -14.25 -10.98 -4.59
C SER A 117 -15.04 -12.14 -5.20
N GLY A 118 -15.55 -11.97 -6.43
CA GLY A 118 -16.27 -12.98 -7.20
C GLY A 118 -17.77 -13.06 -6.89
N VAL A 119 -18.30 -12.21 -6.00
CA VAL A 119 -19.73 -12.15 -5.65
C VAL A 119 -20.41 -11.07 -6.50
N SER A 120 -21.54 -11.39 -7.12
CA SER A 120 -22.31 -10.44 -7.91
C SER A 120 -22.90 -9.32 -7.04
N LEU A 121 -23.21 -8.16 -7.64
CA LEU A 121 -23.83 -7.04 -6.91
C LEU A 121 -25.14 -7.45 -6.23
N ALA A 122 -25.96 -8.26 -6.91
CA ALA A 122 -27.26 -8.70 -6.42
C ALA A 122 -27.16 -9.70 -5.24
N GLU A 123 -26.07 -10.43 -5.14
CA GLU A 123 -25.82 -11.43 -4.08
C GLU A 123 -24.89 -10.95 -2.99
N HIS A 124 -24.36 -9.72 -3.11
CA HIS A 124 -23.42 -9.15 -2.16
C HIS A 124 -24.11 -8.84 -0.83
N THR A 125 -23.63 -9.41 0.27
CA THR A 125 -24.20 -9.12 1.59
C THR A 125 -23.66 -7.82 2.17
N THR A 126 -24.38 -7.25 3.14
CA THR A 126 -23.91 -6.05 3.87
C THR A 126 -22.57 -6.30 4.56
N GLU A 127 -22.38 -7.46 5.18
CA GLU A 127 -21.14 -7.83 5.87
C GLU A 127 -19.95 -7.90 4.89
N GLN A 128 -20.17 -8.42 3.68
CA GLN A 128 -19.16 -8.43 2.63
C GLN A 128 -18.84 -7.02 2.13
N PHE A 129 -19.85 -6.17 2.04
CA PHE A 129 -19.68 -4.76 1.67
C PHE A 129 -18.91 -4.00 2.74
N ASP A 130 -19.31 -4.14 3.99
CA ASP A 130 -18.69 -3.51 5.16
C ASP A 130 -17.23 -3.94 5.34
N LEU A 131 -16.92 -5.22 5.10
CA LEU A 131 -15.55 -5.73 5.14
C LEU A 131 -14.61 -4.89 4.26
N ALA A 132 -15.02 -4.58 3.03
CA ALA A 132 -14.21 -3.80 2.11
C ALA A 132 -14.17 -2.31 2.50
N MET A 133 -15.30 -1.77 2.96
CA MET A 133 -15.39 -0.37 3.38
C MET A 133 -14.53 -0.11 4.61
N TYR A 134 -14.65 -0.92 5.67
CA TYR A 134 -13.89 -0.73 6.90
C TYR A 134 -12.41 -1.00 6.72
N SER A 135 -12.03 -2.10 6.07
CA SER A 135 -10.61 -2.44 5.90
C SER A 135 -9.89 -1.58 4.86
N GLY A 136 -10.60 -0.98 3.93
CA GLY A 136 -10.06 -0.13 2.88
C GLY A 136 -10.28 1.35 3.12
N LEU A 137 -11.51 1.84 2.89
CA LEU A 137 -11.81 3.27 2.89
C LEU A 137 -11.72 3.88 4.29
N TYR A 138 -12.39 3.31 5.28
CA TYR A 138 -12.35 3.84 6.65
C TYR A 138 -10.94 3.73 7.25
N ALA A 139 -10.24 2.61 7.03
CA ALA A 139 -8.87 2.46 7.51
C ALA A 139 -7.95 3.54 6.91
N ALA A 140 -8.00 3.77 5.59
CA ALA A 140 -7.22 4.83 4.95
C ALA A 140 -7.56 6.22 5.52
N PHE A 141 -8.84 6.52 5.71
CA PHE A 141 -9.30 7.76 6.33
C PHE A 141 -8.73 7.94 7.74
N TYR A 142 -8.81 6.93 8.59
CA TYR A 142 -8.32 7.01 9.98
C TYR A 142 -6.79 7.12 10.04
N TYR A 143 -6.05 6.37 9.22
CA TYR A 143 -4.59 6.51 9.14
C TYR A 143 -4.17 7.89 8.65
N MET A 144 -4.81 8.43 7.61
CA MET A 144 -4.54 9.77 7.12
C MET A 144 -4.79 10.82 8.20
N LYS A 145 -5.95 10.75 8.88
CA LYS A 145 -6.32 11.66 9.98
C LYS A 145 -5.33 11.59 11.15
N ALA A 146 -4.97 10.38 11.59
CA ALA A 146 -4.07 10.19 12.71
C ALA A 146 -2.61 10.58 12.40
N CYS A 147 -2.15 10.39 11.16
CA CYS A 147 -0.80 10.75 10.73
C CYS A 147 -0.66 12.23 10.36
N TYR A 148 -1.76 12.94 10.07
CA TYR A 148 -1.73 14.32 9.58
C TYR A 148 -0.83 15.27 10.38
N PRO A 149 -0.92 15.38 11.73
CA PRO A 149 -0.09 16.32 12.48
C PRO A 149 1.41 16.06 12.29
N TYR A 150 1.82 14.81 12.23
CA TYR A 150 3.22 14.41 12.06
C TYR A 150 3.71 14.58 10.62
N LEU A 151 2.84 14.28 9.64
CA LEU A 151 3.12 14.52 8.23
C LEU A 151 3.25 16.02 7.93
N LYS A 152 2.51 16.88 8.63
CA LYS A 152 2.64 18.33 8.53
C LYS A 152 4.00 18.81 8.99
N GLU A 153 4.51 18.30 10.10
CA GLU A 153 5.85 18.64 10.65
C GLU A 153 6.96 18.25 9.68
N THR A 154 6.88 17.06 9.08
CA THR A 154 7.89 16.53 8.18
C THR A 154 7.70 16.99 6.72
N LYS A 155 6.59 17.66 6.41
CA LYS A 155 6.12 17.91 5.04
C LYS A 155 6.08 16.58 4.26
N GLY A 156 5.46 15.58 4.86
CA GLY A 156 5.51 14.19 4.46
C GLY A 156 4.71 13.88 3.19
N SER A 157 4.51 12.58 2.93
CA SER A 157 3.79 12.09 1.75
C SER A 157 2.79 11.01 2.12
N VAL A 158 1.65 10.96 1.44
CA VAL A 158 0.69 9.87 1.54
C VAL A 158 0.54 9.18 0.19
N ILE A 159 0.68 7.86 0.18
CA ILE A 159 0.38 7.03 -0.98
C ILE A 159 -0.76 6.09 -0.62
N ASN A 160 -1.90 6.32 -1.21
CA ASN A 160 -3.06 5.45 -1.10
C ASN A 160 -3.07 4.41 -2.23
N PHE A 161 -3.65 3.24 -1.99
CA PHE A 161 -3.79 2.20 -2.99
C PHE A 161 -5.25 2.05 -3.42
N ALA A 162 -5.52 2.39 -4.68
CA ALA A 162 -6.76 2.08 -5.36
C ALA A 162 -6.59 0.88 -6.29
N SER A 163 -7.40 0.75 -7.32
CA SER A 163 -7.37 -0.39 -8.24
C SER A 163 -8.02 -0.05 -9.58
N GLY A 164 -7.52 -0.64 -10.67
CA GLY A 164 -8.19 -0.68 -11.95
C GLY A 164 -9.61 -1.27 -11.87
N ALA A 165 -9.87 -2.17 -10.92
CA ALA A 165 -11.21 -2.72 -10.70
C ALA A 165 -12.28 -1.65 -10.38
N GLY A 166 -11.91 -0.60 -9.65
CA GLY A 166 -12.77 0.57 -9.43
C GLY A 166 -12.91 1.43 -10.67
N LEU A 167 -11.78 1.70 -11.35
CA LEU A 167 -11.73 2.54 -12.55
C LEU A 167 -12.57 2.00 -13.71
N PHE A 168 -12.61 0.67 -13.87
CA PHE A 168 -13.22 0.01 -15.04
C PHE A 168 -14.47 -0.79 -14.70
N GLY A 169 -14.87 -0.86 -13.41
CA GLY A 169 -16.09 -1.55 -12.98
C GLY A 169 -16.01 -3.06 -13.17
N ASN A 170 -14.97 -3.71 -12.71
CA ASN A 170 -14.76 -5.15 -12.89
C ASN A 170 -15.89 -5.96 -12.24
N LYS A 171 -16.45 -6.91 -13.00
CA LYS A 171 -17.51 -7.82 -12.53
C LYS A 171 -17.06 -8.58 -11.26
N GLY A 172 -17.98 -8.73 -10.31
CA GLY A 172 -17.72 -9.44 -9.04
C GLY A 172 -16.84 -8.68 -8.04
N GLN A 173 -16.64 -7.38 -8.22
CA GLN A 173 -15.79 -6.53 -7.36
C GLN A 173 -16.56 -5.38 -6.69
N CYS A 174 -17.86 -5.55 -6.45
CA CYS A 174 -18.77 -4.48 -6.01
C CYS A 174 -18.22 -3.66 -4.82
N SER A 175 -18.04 -4.28 -3.66
CA SER A 175 -17.58 -3.59 -2.44
C SER A 175 -16.14 -3.11 -2.56
N TYR A 176 -15.28 -3.91 -3.20
CA TYR A 176 -13.89 -3.56 -3.44
C TYR A 176 -13.78 -2.32 -4.33
N ALA A 177 -14.49 -2.29 -5.46
CA ALA A 177 -14.52 -1.15 -6.37
C ALA A 177 -15.04 0.12 -5.69
N ALA A 178 -16.14 0.01 -4.91
CA ALA A 178 -16.70 1.12 -4.16
C ALA A 178 -15.70 1.71 -3.16
N ALA A 179 -15.02 0.86 -2.38
CA ALA A 179 -13.99 1.30 -1.43
C ALA A 179 -12.81 1.96 -2.13
N LYS A 180 -12.33 1.40 -3.26
CA LYS A 180 -11.19 1.93 -4.03
C LYS A 180 -11.51 3.27 -4.70
N GLU A 181 -12.72 3.47 -5.21
CA GLU A 181 -13.16 4.79 -5.72
C GLU A 181 -13.36 5.80 -4.58
N GLY A 182 -13.86 5.37 -3.42
CA GLY A 182 -13.91 6.21 -2.20
C GLY A 182 -12.52 6.70 -1.79
N ILE A 183 -11.51 5.83 -1.81
CA ILE A 183 -10.11 6.19 -1.52
C ILE A 183 -9.59 7.22 -2.54
N ARG A 184 -9.91 7.10 -3.84
CA ARG A 184 -9.55 8.10 -4.85
C ARG A 184 -10.18 9.46 -4.58
N GLY A 185 -11.46 9.47 -4.18
CA GLY A 185 -12.17 10.69 -3.76
C GLY A 185 -11.49 11.35 -2.55
N LEU A 186 -11.23 10.55 -1.50
CA LEU A 186 -10.54 10.99 -0.29
C LEU A 186 -9.13 11.55 -0.60
N THR A 187 -8.38 10.90 -1.49
CA THR A 187 -7.05 11.36 -1.92
C THR A 187 -7.10 12.77 -2.51
N ARG A 188 -8.06 13.05 -3.42
CA ARG A 188 -8.19 14.38 -4.05
C ARG A 188 -8.52 15.48 -3.05
N VAL A 189 -9.41 15.20 -2.10
CA VAL A 189 -9.76 16.15 -1.03
C VAL A 189 -8.54 16.45 -0.17
N ALA A 190 -7.88 15.42 0.34
CA ALA A 190 -6.69 15.59 1.18
C ALA A 190 -5.54 16.28 0.43
N ALA A 191 -5.33 15.98 -0.85
CA ALA A 191 -4.34 16.65 -1.67
C ALA A 191 -4.56 18.16 -1.76
N THR A 192 -5.82 18.57 -1.90
CA THR A 192 -6.18 19.99 -1.96
C THR A 192 -6.04 20.69 -0.61
N GLU A 193 -6.54 20.05 0.47
CA GLU A 193 -6.53 20.62 1.82
C GLU A 193 -5.12 20.72 2.42
N TRP A 194 -4.26 19.72 2.17
CA TRP A 194 -2.96 19.60 2.81
C TRP A 194 -1.79 20.13 1.99
N ALA A 195 -2.04 20.60 0.77
CA ALA A 195 -1.01 21.16 -0.10
C ALA A 195 -0.28 22.36 0.54
N ALA A 196 -1.01 23.24 1.22
CA ALA A 196 -0.42 24.40 1.93
C ALA A 196 0.50 24.00 3.09
N ASP A 197 0.31 22.80 3.66
CA ASP A 197 1.17 22.22 4.70
C ASP A 197 2.40 21.49 4.13
N GLY A 198 2.54 21.46 2.81
CA GLY A 198 3.64 20.79 2.12
C GLY A 198 3.49 19.26 2.05
N ILE A 199 2.30 18.73 2.34
CA ILE A 199 2.01 17.29 2.24
C ILE A 199 1.50 17.00 0.84
N ASN A 200 2.08 16.03 0.14
CA ASN A 200 1.52 15.51 -1.10
C ASN A 200 0.80 14.17 -0.86
N VAL A 201 -0.35 14.03 -1.50
CA VAL A 201 -1.23 12.85 -1.35
C VAL A 201 -1.57 12.32 -2.74
N ASN A 202 -1.15 11.11 -3.06
CA ASN A 202 -1.39 10.48 -4.36
C ASN A 202 -1.96 9.08 -4.19
N VAL A 203 -2.54 8.54 -5.26
CA VAL A 203 -3.08 7.18 -5.27
C VAL A 203 -2.46 6.36 -6.40
N VAL A 204 -2.10 5.11 -6.08
CA VAL A 204 -1.54 4.14 -7.03
C VAL A 204 -2.57 3.04 -7.29
N CYS A 205 -2.74 2.68 -8.57
CA CYS A 205 -3.52 1.51 -9.01
C CYS A 205 -2.54 0.50 -9.62
N PRO A 206 -2.08 -0.50 -8.86
CA PRO A 206 -1.11 -1.46 -9.35
C PRO A 206 -1.76 -2.70 -9.95
N LEU A 207 -1.02 -3.37 -10.83
CA LEU A 207 -1.27 -4.75 -11.25
C LEU A 207 0.04 -5.52 -11.16
N ALA A 208 0.16 -6.38 -10.14
CA ALA A 208 1.40 -7.09 -9.83
C ALA A 208 1.18 -8.59 -9.67
N TRP A 209 2.24 -9.37 -9.88
CA TRP A 209 2.25 -10.80 -9.60
C TRP A 209 2.34 -11.02 -8.09
N THR A 210 1.32 -11.64 -7.51
CA THR A 210 1.25 -11.86 -6.08
C THR A 210 1.11 -13.33 -5.74
N ALA A 211 1.51 -13.73 -4.54
CA ALA A 211 1.33 -15.10 -4.07
C ALA A 211 -0.14 -15.55 -4.06
N GLN A 212 -1.09 -14.61 -3.96
CA GLN A 212 -2.51 -14.92 -4.11
C GLN A 212 -2.87 -15.23 -5.56
N LEU A 213 -2.33 -14.47 -6.51
CA LEU A 213 -2.54 -14.71 -7.95
C LEU A 213 -1.87 -16.02 -8.40
N GLU A 214 -0.65 -16.27 -7.92
CA GLU A 214 0.08 -17.53 -8.14
C GLU A 214 -0.71 -18.75 -7.63
N LYS A 215 -1.27 -18.66 -6.43
CA LYS A 215 -2.14 -19.72 -5.88
C LYS A 215 -3.42 -19.89 -6.68
N PHE A 216 -4.01 -18.80 -7.17
CA PHE A 216 -5.21 -18.88 -8.01
C PHE A 216 -4.92 -19.55 -9.36
N GLU A 217 -3.80 -19.21 -10.01
CA GLU A 217 -3.38 -19.88 -11.25
C GLU A 217 -3.21 -21.39 -11.06
N LYS A 218 -2.54 -21.81 -9.97
CA LYS A 218 -2.29 -23.22 -9.67
C LYS A 218 -3.56 -23.98 -9.32
N ALA A 219 -4.45 -23.38 -8.54
CA ALA A 219 -5.67 -24.03 -8.10
C ALA A 219 -6.75 -24.10 -9.21
N TYR A 220 -6.78 -23.11 -10.10
CA TYR A 220 -7.83 -22.94 -11.09
C TYR A 220 -7.28 -22.46 -12.44
N PRO A 221 -6.42 -23.23 -13.14
CA PRO A 221 -5.70 -22.79 -14.34
C PRO A 221 -6.61 -22.35 -15.48
N GLU A 222 -7.73 -23.05 -15.71
CA GLU A 222 -8.69 -22.68 -16.76
C GLU A 222 -9.42 -21.37 -16.43
N ALA A 223 -9.82 -21.19 -15.17
CA ALA A 223 -10.46 -19.95 -14.73
C ALA A 223 -9.46 -18.78 -14.77
N PHE A 224 -8.20 -19.02 -14.42
CA PHE A 224 -7.13 -18.04 -14.54
C PHE A 224 -6.97 -17.59 -15.99
N LYS A 225 -6.77 -18.52 -16.91
CA LYS A 225 -6.60 -18.24 -18.33
C LYS A 225 -7.79 -17.48 -18.95
N ALA A 226 -9.00 -17.75 -18.47
CA ALA A 226 -10.21 -17.09 -18.96
C ALA A 226 -10.41 -15.66 -18.44
N ASN A 227 -9.88 -15.34 -17.25
CA ASN A 227 -10.22 -14.10 -16.55
C ASN A 227 -9.02 -13.19 -16.25
N VAL A 228 -7.79 -13.70 -16.37
CA VAL A 228 -6.58 -12.93 -16.05
C VAL A 228 -5.76 -12.73 -17.33
N HIS A 229 -5.59 -11.47 -17.71
CA HIS A 229 -4.88 -11.10 -18.92
C HIS A 229 -3.51 -10.51 -18.58
N THR A 230 -2.48 -11.05 -19.23
CA THR A 230 -1.12 -10.48 -19.14
C THR A 230 -1.12 -9.06 -19.68
N PRO A 231 -0.56 -8.09 -18.97
CA PRO A 231 -0.41 -6.72 -19.46
C PRO A 231 0.33 -6.62 -20.79
N PRO A 232 0.13 -5.53 -21.57
CA PRO A 232 0.87 -5.29 -22.83
C PRO A 232 2.39 -5.32 -22.69
N MET A 233 2.95 -5.01 -21.52
CA MET A 233 4.40 -5.14 -21.26
C MET A 233 4.89 -6.60 -21.19
N GLY A 234 3.99 -7.59 -21.30
CA GLY A 234 4.33 -9.02 -21.37
C GLY A 234 4.48 -9.70 -20.00
N HIS A 235 4.34 -8.99 -18.91
CA HIS A 235 4.42 -9.52 -17.54
C HIS A 235 3.57 -8.72 -16.56
N PHE A 236 3.29 -9.32 -15.40
CA PHE A 236 2.72 -8.61 -14.24
C PHE A 236 3.84 -7.92 -13.47
N GLY A 237 3.56 -6.77 -12.88
CA GLY A 237 4.55 -6.00 -12.15
C GLY A 237 5.20 -6.79 -11.00
N ASP A 238 6.50 -6.64 -10.84
CA ASP A 238 7.27 -7.12 -9.67
C ASP A 238 6.91 -6.24 -8.46
N ASN A 239 6.54 -6.90 -7.36
CA ASN A 239 6.04 -6.20 -6.16
C ASN A 239 7.06 -5.22 -5.56
N GLU A 240 8.34 -5.53 -5.60
CA GLU A 240 9.41 -4.66 -5.11
C GLU A 240 9.92 -3.71 -6.19
N LYS A 241 10.36 -4.28 -7.34
CA LYS A 241 11.14 -3.54 -8.33
C LYS A 241 10.30 -2.57 -9.16
N GLU A 242 9.03 -2.91 -9.44
CA GLU A 242 8.17 -2.14 -10.33
C GLU A 242 7.02 -1.44 -9.60
N ILE A 243 6.64 -1.93 -8.41
CA ILE A 243 5.64 -1.25 -7.56
C ILE A 243 6.32 -0.55 -6.38
N GLY A 244 7.05 -1.29 -5.54
CA GLY A 244 7.66 -0.74 -4.33
C GLY A 244 8.61 0.41 -4.58
N ARG A 245 9.50 0.29 -5.55
CA ARG A 245 10.45 1.36 -5.91
C ARG A 245 9.77 2.62 -6.44
N VAL A 246 8.67 2.48 -7.19
CA VAL A 246 7.87 3.63 -7.63
C VAL A 246 7.26 4.34 -6.43
N VAL A 247 6.69 3.59 -5.47
CA VAL A 247 6.13 4.17 -4.23
C VAL A 247 7.20 4.93 -3.45
N VAL A 248 8.42 4.39 -3.31
CA VAL A 248 9.55 5.11 -2.71
C VAL A 248 9.83 6.43 -3.44
N GLN A 249 9.89 6.43 -4.77
CA GLN A 249 10.14 7.66 -5.55
C GLN A 249 9.01 8.68 -5.35
N LEU A 250 7.74 8.27 -5.38
CA LEU A 250 6.60 9.16 -5.18
C LEU A 250 6.59 9.86 -3.81
N THR A 251 7.31 9.33 -2.82
CA THR A 251 7.52 10.00 -1.52
C THR A 251 8.77 10.87 -1.50
N SER A 252 9.52 10.99 -2.62
CA SER A 252 10.78 11.74 -2.68
C SER A 252 10.56 13.25 -2.83
N PRO A 253 11.56 14.07 -2.48
CA PRO A 253 11.51 15.50 -2.75
C PRO A 253 11.27 15.84 -4.22
N ASP A 254 11.73 14.99 -5.15
CA ASP A 254 11.58 15.19 -6.60
C ASP A 254 10.13 15.13 -7.07
N PHE A 255 9.24 14.48 -6.29
CA PHE A 255 7.80 14.32 -6.59
C PHE A 255 6.89 15.21 -5.73
N LYS A 256 7.44 16.15 -4.95
CA LYS A 256 6.63 16.99 -4.03
C LYS A 256 5.59 17.87 -4.73
N TYR A 257 5.81 18.24 -5.98
CA TYR A 257 4.83 19.03 -6.75
C TYR A 257 3.68 18.18 -7.34
N MET A 258 3.79 16.85 -7.25
CA MET A 258 2.74 15.93 -7.68
C MET A 258 1.82 15.62 -6.49
N THR A 259 0.57 16.04 -6.57
CA THR A 259 -0.46 15.75 -5.55
C THR A 259 -1.85 15.62 -6.17
N GLY A 260 -2.69 14.74 -5.63
CA GLY A 260 -4.04 14.46 -6.11
C GLY A 260 -4.11 13.50 -7.31
N GLU A 261 -2.98 12.95 -7.75
CA GLU A 261 -2.89 12.13 -8.94
C GLU A 261 -3.32 10.68 -8.72
N THR A 262 -3.85 10.09 -9.78
CA THR A 262 -4.08 8.65 -9.87
C THR A 262 -3.08 8.05 -10.85
N ILE A 263 -2.16 7.27 -10.32
CA ILE A 263 -1.04 6.68 -11.06
C ILE A 263 -1.31 5.20 -11.28
N THR A 264 -1.43 4.78 -12.52
CA THR A 264 -1.61 3.37 -12.88
C THR A 264 -0.25 2.71 -13.10
N LEU A 265 0.00 1.60 -12.41
CA LEU A 265 1.17 0.74 -12.58
C LEU A 265 0.69 -0.64 -13.05
N GLU A 266 0.21 -0.70 -14.29
CA GLU A 266 -0.54 -1.84 -14.83
C GLU A 266 0.04 -2.35 -16.15
N GLY A 267 1.29 -2.00 -16.46
CA GLY A 267 1.98 -2.48 -17.66
C GLY A 267 1.25 -2.18 -18.99
N GLY A 268 0.49 -1.08 -19.03
CA GLY A 268 -0.28 -0.65 -20.20
C GLY A 268 -1.69 -1.23 -20.31
N LEU A 269 -2.15 -2.02 -19.33
CA LEU A 269 -3.51 -2.61 -19.36
C LEU A 269 -4.60 -1.56 -19.13
N GLY A 270 -4.38 -0.62 -18.23
CA GLY A 270 -5.36 0.38 -17.77
C GLY A 270 -5.16 1.75 -18.38
N MET A 271 -4.94 1.86 -19.68
CA MET A 271 -4.81 3.16 -20.35
C MET A 271 -6.11 3.96 -20.23
N ARG A 272 -5.97 5.24 -19.86
CA ARG A 272 -7.07 6.22 -19.77
C ARG A 272 -6.80 7.34 -20.77
N PRO A 273 -7.87 7.91 -21.38
CA PRO A 273 -7.72 9.09 -22.24
C PRO A 273 -7.22 10.30 -21.45
#